data_258bd9356135678e8212eba0af28afc6
#
_entry.id   258bd9356135678e8212eba0af28afc6
#
_cell.length_a   1.000
_cell.length_b   1.000
_cell.length_c   1.000
_cell.angle_alpha   90.00
_cell.angle_beta   90.00
_cell.angle_gamma   90.00
#
_symmetry.space_group_name_H-M   'P 1'
#
loop_
_entity.id
_entity.type
_entity.pdbx_description
1 polymer ?
#
loop_
_entity_poly.entity_id
_entity_poly.type
_entity_poly.pdbx_seq_one_letter_code
_entity_poly.pdbx_strand_id
1 'polypeptide(L)'
;MNSVVPEDYVGYTEVTREAYDPEKAKELLAEAGYPDGFEVTFDAPNDRYMNDEQIAQAVAGYLEKVGIKVNLNLMPKANFFSYIKPLENKSMFLMTGWSDASGDGLSLMHDMLYTYDREAGNGGVNRGHYSNAQVDALIDQAFTEMDDTKRGELVAEADKIAREDYAYIPLHFEQDTYAIKDTLNYTPRMNKYVYAWEFSYK
;
A
#
# COMPACT_ATOMS: atom_id res chain seq x y z
N MET A 1 -5.08 -4.26 8.64
CA MET A 1 -4.54 -4.53 7.30
C MET A 1 -3.21 -5.24 7.45
N ASN A 2 -3.00 -6.33 6.75
CA ASN A 2 -1.78 -7.14 6.82
C ASN A 2 -1.27 -7.51 5.42
N SER A 3 -2.02 -7.16 4.38
CA SER A 3 -1.73 -7.32 2.96
C SER A 3 -2.12 -6.05 2.23
N VAL A 4 -1.55 -5.77 1.07
CA VAL A 4 -2.01 -4.69 0.17
C VAL A 4 -3.27 -5.09 -0.58
N VAL A 5 -3.55 -6.39 -0.69
CA VAL A 5 -4.76 -6.91 -1.35
C VAL A 5 -5.95 -6.79 -0.41
N PRO A 6 -7.02 -6.08 -0.77
CA PRO A 6 -8.23 -5.99 0.05
C PRO A 6 -8.97 -7.32 0.22
N GLU A 7 -9.71 -7.48 1.33
CA GLU A 7 -10.43 -8.71 1.69
C GLU A 7 -11.40 -9.21 0.61
N ASP A 8 -12.04 -8.30 -0.11
CA ASP A 8 -13.00 -8.65 -1.16
C ASP A 8 -12.37 -8.88 -2.54
N TYR A 9 -11.04 -8.85 -2.65
CA TYR A 9 -10.32 -8.98 -3.93
C TYR A 9 -9.80 -10.41 -4.15
N VAL A 10 -9.78 -10.83 -5.42
CA VAL A 10 -9.07 -12.04 -5.83
C VAL A 10 -7.59 -11.93 -5.41
N GLY A 11 -7.10 -12.97 -4.75
CA GLY A 11 -5.72 -12.98 -4.21
C GLY A 11 -5.60 -12.52 -2.76
N TYR A 12 -6.70 -12.12 -2.10
CA TYR A 12 -6.65 -11.87 -0.66
C TYR A 12 -6.32 -13.15 0.10
N THR A 13 -5.47 -13.01 1.12
CA THR A 13 -5.22 -14.04 2.12
C THR A 13 -5.22 -13.42 3.51
N GLU A 14 -5.79 -14.14 4.46
CA GLU A 14 -5.71 -13.72 5.86
C GLU A 14 -4.27 -13.86 6.36
N VAL A 15 -3.72 -12.77 6.87
CA VAL A 15 -2.35 -12.72 7.38
C VAL A 15 -2.37 -12.37 8.85
N THR A 16 -1.72 -13.19 9.67
CA THR A 16 -1.56 -12.89 11.09
C THR A 16 -0.68 -11.65 11.25
N ARG A 17 -1.18 -10.67 11.99
CA ARG A 17 -0.44 -9.45 12.30
C ARG A 17 0.55 -9.71 13.43
N GLU A 18 1.78 -9.26 13.24
CA GLU A 18 2.73 -9.15 14.34
C GLU A 18 2.25 -8.15 15.39
N ALA A 19 2.46 -8.48 16.65
CA ALA A 19 2.11 -7.58 17.73
C ALA A 19 3.04 -6.36 17.75
N TYR A 20 2.54 -5.22 18.25
CA TYR A 20 3.38 -4.07 18.52
C TYR A 20 4.38 -4.39 19.61
N ASP A 21 5.67 -4.43 19.27
CA ASP A 21 6.76 -4.77 20.18
C ASP A 21 7.97 -3.84 19.96
N PRO A 22 8.01 -2.68 20.63
CA PRO A 22 9.12 -1.74 20.48
C PRO A 22 10.44 -2.25 21.06
N GLU A 23 10.42 -3.16 22.02
CA GLU A 23 11.65 -3.73 22.56
C GLU A 23 12.28 -4.71 21.56
N LYS A 24 11.46 -5.54 20.91
CA LYS A 24 11.93 -6.39 19.82
C LYS A 24 12.46 -5.57 18.63
N ALA A 25 11.83 -4.42 18.31
CA ALA A 25 12.32 -3.53 17.28
C ALA A 25 13.70 -2.96 17.60
N LYS A 26 13.96 -2.58 18.85
CA LYS A 26 15.29 -2.12 19.30
C LYS A 26 16.34 -3.23 19.22
N GLU A 27 15.99 -4.46 19.59
CA GLU A 27 16.88 -5.63 19.46
C GLU A 27 17.28 -5.82 17.98
N LEU A 28 16.30 -5.82 17.06
CA LEU A 28 16.54 -5.98 15.64
C LEU A 28 17.38 -4.84 15.05
N LEU A 29 17.17 -3.60 15.50
CA LEU A 29 18.02 -2.47 15.13
C LEU A 29 19.46 -2.67 15.58
N ALA A 30 19.67 -3.16 16.81
CA ALA A 30 21.01 -3.44 17.33
C ALA A 30 21.69 -4.59 16.55
N GLU A 31 20.97 -5.66 16.25
CA GLU A 31 21.44 -6.78 15.41
C GLU A 31 21.81 -6.31 14.01
N ALA A 32 21.08 -5.35 13.45
CA ALA A 32 21.36 -4.73 12.14
C ALA A 32 22.54 -3.73 12.17
N GLY A 33 23.14 -3.49 13.34
CA GLY A 33 24.28 -2.57 13.50
C GLY A 33 23.89 -1.12 13.82
N TYR A 34 22.65 -0.88 14.21
CA TYR A 34 22.11 0.44 14.57
C TYR A 34 21.59 0.49 16.02
N PRO A 35 22.42 0.17 17.05
CA PRO A 35 21.97 0.12 18.44
C PRO A 35 21.46 1.47 18.98
N ASP A 36 21.93 2.58 18.41
CA ASP A 36 21.51 3.94 18.74
C ASP A 36 20.49 4.51 17.72
N GLY A 37 19.96 3.64 16.83
CA GLY A 37 19.08 4.03 15.74
C GLY A 37 19.81 4.72 14.59
N PHE A 38 19.02 5.37 13.73
CA PHE A 38 19.53 6.14 12.58
C PHE A 38 18.54 7.26 12.24
N GLU A 39 18.92 8.10 11.27
CA GLU A 39 18.08 9.18 10.77
C GLU A 39 17.45 8.80 9.42
N VAL A 40 16.15 9.06 9.24
CA VAL A 40 15.43 8.83 7.99
C VAL A 40 14.55 10.03 7.63
N THR A 41 14.47 10.37 6.34
CA THR A 41 13.42 11.27 5.85
C THR A 41 12.17 10.47 5.55
N PHE A 42 11.03 10.92 6.11
CA PHE A 42 9.73 10.35 5.85
C PHE A 42 8.87 11.37 5.08
N ASP A 43 8.58 11.05 3.84
CA ASP A 43 7.82 11.90 2.93
C ASP A 43 6.35 11.47 2.89
N ALA A 44 5.44 12.41 3.09
CA ALA A 44 4.00 12.15 3.09
C ALA A 44 3.20 13.33 2.53
N PRO A 45 2.03 13.08 1.92
CA PRO A 45 1.10 14.15 1.58
C PRO A 45 0.38 14.65 2.83
N ASN A 46 -0.24 15.82 2.75
CA ASN A 46 -1.03 16.42 3.83
C ASN A 46 -2.44 16.87 3.39
N ASP A 47 -2.84 16.54 2.15
CA ASP A 47 -4.15 16.87 1.59
C ASP A 47 -4.66 15.84 0.57
N ARG A 48 -4.18 14.58 0.67
CA ARG A 48 -4.50 13.49 -0.28
C ARG A 48 -5.37 12.41 0.31
N TYR A 49 -5.05 11.94 1.51
CA TYR A 49 -5.74 10.86 2.21
C TYR A 49 -6.40 11.36 3.47
N MET A 50 -7.39 10.63 3.97
CA MET A 50 -8.04 11.02 5.22
C MET A 50 -7.04 10.96 6.38
N ASN A 51 -6.85 12.09 7.08
CA ASN A 51 -5.92 12.24 8.21
C ASN A 51 -4.45 11.91 7.87
N ASP A 52 -4.02 12.08 6.64
CA ASP A 52 -2.67 11.72 6.19
C ASP A 52 -1.56 12.38 7.02
N GLU A 53 -1.67 13.67 7.31
CA GLU A 53 -0.73 14.38 8.19
C GLU A 53 -0.66 13.75 9.59
N GLN A 54 -1.82 13.50 10.23
CA GLN A 54 -1.87 12.92 11.56
C GLN A 54 -1.35 11.49 11.60
N ILE A 55 -1.61 10.72 10.56
CA ILE A 55 -1.07 9.36 10.41
C ILE A 55 0.45 9.41 10.26
N ALA A 56 0.98 10.28 9.41
CA ALA A 56 2.42 10.42 9.22
C ALA A 56 3.13 10.87 10.51
N GLN A 57 2.54 11.80 11.26
CA GLN A 57 3.04 12.22 12.57
C GLN A 57 3.03 11.08 13.59
N ALA A 58 1.98 10.26 13.60
CA ALA A 58 1.89 9.11 14.49
C ALA A 58 2.95 8.05 14.15
N VAL A 59 3.14 7.75 12.85
CA VAL A 59 4.19 6.81 12.39
C VAL A 59 5.57 7.31 12.79
N ALA A 60 5.88 8.60 12.57
CA ALA A 60 7.13 9.21 13.01
C ALA A 60 7.34 9.03 14.51
N GLY A 61 6.32 9.33 15.33
CA GLY A 61 6.40 9.16 16.78
C GLY A 61 6.57 7.71 17.25
N TYR A 62 6.08 6.71 16.50
CA TYR A 62 6.37 5.30 16.78
C TYR A 62 7.81 4.91 16.45
N LEU A 63 8.35 5.40 15.34
CA LEU A 63 9.74 5.16 14.94
C LEU A 63 10.74 5.81 15.90
N GLU A 64 10.44 7.02 16.39
CA GLU A 64 11.28 7.72 17.38
C GLU A 64 11.38 6.97 18.72
N LYS A 65 10.34 6.26 19.14
CA LYS A 65 10.35 5.44 20.37
C LYS A 65 11.38 4.30 20.32
N VAL A 66 11.75 3.88 19.13
CA VAL A 66 12.74 2.82 18.94
C VAL A 66 14.10 3.31 18.50
N GLY A 67 14.31 4.64 18.51
CA GLY A 67 15.61 5.27 18.22
C GLY A 67 15.77 5.74 16.77
N ILE A 68 14.78 5.57 15.91
CA ILE A 68 14.84 6.08 14.53
C ILE A 68 14.42 7.55 14.53
N LYS A 69 15.35 8.44 14.23
CA LYS A 69 15.08 9.87 14.13
C LYS A 69 14.42 10.20 12.79
N VAL A 70 13.22 10.76 12.83
CA VAL A 70 12.42 11.00 11.63
C VAL A 70 12.41 12.48 11.24
N ASN A 71 12.91 12.79 10.05
CA ASN A 71 12.70 14.07 9.39
C ASN A 71 11.41 13.99 8.58
N LEU A 72 10.28 14.34 9.21
CA LEU A 72 8.98 14.31 8.57
C LEU A 72 8.82 15.47 7.58
N ASN A 73 8.63 15.14 6.30
CA ASN A 73 8.46 16.08 5.21
C ASN A 73 7.04 15.97 4.65
N LEU A 74 6.17 16.89 5.06
CA LEU A 74 4.77 16.96 4.63
C LEU A 74 4.62 17.92 3.46
N MET A 75 3.92 17.52 2.42
CA MET A 75 3.70 18.34 1.24
C MET A 75 2.29 18.19 0.65
N PRO A 76 1.78 19.25 0.01
CA PRO A 76 0.54 19.15 -0.78
C PRO A 76 0.64 18.05 -1.84
N LYS A 77 -0.47 17.35 -2.11
CA LYS A 77 -0.53 16.20 -3.04
C LYS A 77 0.14 16.45 -4.39
N ALA A 78 -0.03 17.64 -4.97
CA ALA A 78 0.54 17.97 -6.26
C ALA A 78 2.08 17.95 -6.23
N ASN A 79 2.66 18.49 -5.17
CA ASN A 79 4.09 18.49 -4.94
C ASN A 79 4.59 17.08 -4.61
N PHE A 80 3.89 16.38 -3.72
CA PHE A 80 4.21 15.02 -3.32
C PHE A 80 4.30 14.07 -4.51
N PHE A 81 3.27 13.98 -5.36
CA PHE A 81 3.30 13.09 -6.51
C PHE A 81 4.27 13.52 -7.61
N SER A 82 4.61 14.80 -7.69
CA SER A 82 5.70 15.24 -8.55
C SER A 82 7.08 14.84 -8.00
N TYR A 83 7.24 14.84 -6.68
CA TYR A 83 8.49 14.52 -5.99
C TYR A 83 8.80 13.02 -6.00
N ILE A 84 7.79 12.15 -5.82
CA ILE A 84 7.94 10.69 -5.72
C ILE A 84 7.76 9.94 -7.04
N LYS A 85 8.04 10.55 -8.18
CA LYS A 85 8.00 9.84 -9.47
C LYS A 85 8.97 8.66 -9.47
N PRO A 86 8.59 7.47 -10.00
CA PRO A 86 9.36 6.25 -9.81
C PRO A 86 10.85 6.36 -10.13
N LEU A 87 11.22 6.94 -11.27
CA LEU A 87 12.63 7.07 -11.65
C LEU A 87 13.40 8.21 -10.96
N GLU A 88 12.70 9.20 -10.44
CA GLU A 88 13.26 10.40 -9.86
C GLU A 88 13.15 10.40 -8.34
N ASN A 89 12.47 9.38 -7.78
CA ASN A 89 12.22 9.29 -6.35
C ASN A 89 13.52 9.12 -5.56
N LYS A 90 13.75 10.05 -4.66
CA LYS A 90 14.88 10.05 -3.70
C LYS A 90 14.39 9.86 -2.28
N SER A 91 13.12 9.62 -2.08
CA SER A 91 12.54 9.37 -0.76
C SER A 91 13.08 8.06 -0.20
N MET A 92 13.57 8.08 1.01
CA MET A 92 14.03 6.87 1.72
C MET A 92 12.85 6.09 2.30
N PHE A 93 11.83 6.81 2.75
CA PHE A 93 10.63 6.26 3.34
C PHE A 93 9.44 7.16 2.99
N LEU A 94 8.37 6.61 2.46
CA LEU A 94 7.24 7.40 2.00
C LEU A 94 5.89 6.75 2.35
N MET A 95 4.88 7.58 2.56
CA MET A 95 3.51 7.13 2.74
C MET A 95 2.70 7.39 1.48
N THR A 96 2.17 6.32 0.90
CA THR A 96 1.30 6.41 -0.28
C THR A 96 0.17 5.40 -0.18
N GLY A 97 -0.86 5.57 -0.97
CA GLY A 97 -1.96 4.63 -1.11
C GLY A 97 -2.23 4.34 -2.57
N TRP A 98 -2.73 3.17 -2.85
CA TRP A 98 -3.21 2.76 -4.15
C TRP A 98 -4.58 2.13 -4.03
N SER A 99 -5.39 2.26 -5.04
CA SER A 99 -6.68 1.59 -5.14
C SER A 99 -6.92 1.19 -6.58
N ASP A 100 -7.46 0.02 -6.76
CA ASP A 100 -7.92 -0.51 -8.03
C ASP A 100 -9.41 -0.82 -7.96
N ALA A 101 -10.11 -0.68 -9.08
CA ALA A 101 -11.55 -0.87 -9.17
C ALA A 101 -11.93 -2.24 -9.76
N SER A 102 -10.95 -3.08 -10.11
CA SER A 102 -11.18 -4.37 -10.76
C SER A 102 -11.73 -5.44 -9.82
N GLY A 103 -11.44 -5.32 -8.52
CA GLY A 103 -11.70 -6.39 -7.55
C GLY A 103 -10.68 -7.53 -7.64
N ASP A 104 -9.55 -7.30 -8.31
CA ASP A 104 -8.47 -8.27 -8.49
C ASP A 104 -7.16 -7.68 -7.96
N GLY A 105 -6.49 -8.42 -7.08
CA GLY A 105 -5.21 -8.02 -6.51
C GLY A 105 -4.07 -7.97 -7.52
N LEU A 106 -4.23 -8.60 -8.70
CA LEU A 106 -3.18 -8.68 -9.72
C LEU A 106 -2.73 -7.30 -10.21
N SER A 107 -3.68 -6.41 -10.55
CA SER A 107 -3.34 -5.06 -11.01
C SER A 107 -2.63 -4.25 -9.94
N LEU A 108 -3.02 -4.44 -8.69
CA LEU A 108 -2.42 -3.80 -7.53
C LEU A 108 -0.96 -4.27 -7.33
N MET A 109 -0.73 -5.59 -7.40
CA MET A 109 0.61 -6.18 -7.31
C MET A 109 1.51 -5.74 -8.46
N HIS A 110 0.99 -5.76 -9.70
CA HIS A 110 1.72 -5.31 -10.87
C HIS A 110 2.13 -3.83 -10.77
N ASP A 111 1.20 -2.96 -10.40
CA ASP A 111 1.48 -1.52 -10.35
C ASP A 111 2.48 -1.15 -9.25
N MET A 112 2.37 -1.77 -8.07
CA MET A 112 3.11 -1.37 -6.87
C MET A 112 4.39 -2.16 -6.64
N LEU A 113 4.43 -3.44 -7.04
CA LEU A 113 5.47 -4.38 -6.60
C LEU A 113 6.24 -5.05 -7.76
N TYR A 114 5.72 -5.02 -8.99
CA TYR A 114 6.51 -5.46 -10.14
C TYR A 114 7.74 -4.56 -10.30
N THR A 115 8.87 -5.14 -10.66
CA THR A 115 10.10 -4.40 -10.98
C THR A 115 9.80 -3.32 -12.01
N TYR A 116 10.17 -2.07 -11.71
CA TYR A 116 9.85 -0.94 -12.57
C TYR A 116 10.56 -1.06 -13.93
N ASP A 117 9.79 -1.07 -15.00
CA ASP A 117 10.24 -0.98 -16.38
C ASP A 117 9.31 -0.04 -17.18
N ARG A 118 9.84 1.12 -17.53
CA ARG A 118 9.07 2.13 -18.26
C ARG A 118 8.70 1.68 -19.68
N GLU A 119 9.58 0.93 -20.34
CA GLU A 119 9.38 0.53 -21.75
C GLU A 119 8.33 -0.57 -21.83
N ALA A 120 8.37 -1.51 -20.90
CA ALA A 120 7.37 -2.57 -20.76
C ALA A 120 6.06 -2.08 -20.10
N GLY A 121 6.07 -0.95 -19.40
CA GLY A 121 4.92 -0.42 -18.67
C GLY A 121 4.69 -1.07 -17.31
N ASN A 122 5.70 -1.73 -16.77
CA ASN A 122 5.64 -2.45 -15.49
C ASN A 122 5.96 -1.56 -14.30
N GLY A 123 5.37 -1.85 -13.13
CA GLY A 123 5.70 -1.22 -11.87
C GLY A 123 5.44 0.30 -11.83
N GLY A 124 4.41 0.78 -12.54
CA GLY A 124 4.18 2.21 -12.76
C GLY A 124 4.03 3.07 -11.50
N VAL A 125 3.73 2.45 -10.36
CA VAL A 125 3.68 3.11 -9.04
C VAL A 125 4.60 2.45 -8.00
N ASN A 126 5.52 1.61 -8.43
CA ASN A 126 6.58 1.07 -7.59
C ASN A 126 7.59 2.17 -7.22
N ARG A 127 7.23 2.99 -6.26
CA ARG A 127 8.02 4.14 -5.80
C ARG A 127 9.13 3.75 -4.82
N GLY A 128 9.00 2.57 -4.21
CA GLY A 128 9.99 2.01 -3.31
C GLY A 128 11.16 1.33 -4.03
N HIS A 129 11.15 1.26 -5.36
CA HIS A 129 12.16 0.56 -6.17
C HIS A 129 12.34 -0.92 -5.78
N TYR A 130 11.28 -1.54 -5.26
CA TYR A 130 11.30 -2.97 -4.97
C TYR A 130 11.54 -3.76 -6.26
N SER A 131 12.33 -4.83 -6.18
CA SER A 131 12.60 -5.71 -7.31
C SER A 131 12.89 -7.11 -6.81
N ASN A 132 12.06 -8.06 -7.24
CA ASN A 132 12.23 -9.48 -6.94
C ASN A 132 11.75 -10.31 -8.14
N ALA A 133 12.66 -10.99 -8.79
CA ALA A 133 12.38 -11.76 -10.00
C ALA A 133 11.34 -12.89 -9.78
N GLN A 134 11.20 -13.40 -8.56
CA GLN A 134 10.20 -14.41 -8.23
C GLN A 134 8.81 -13.78 -8.16
N VAL A 135 8.69 -12.59 -7.58
CA VAL A 135 7.44 -11.81 -7.55
C VAL A 135 7.01 -11.43 -8.96
N ASP A 136 7.95 -10.94 -9.79
CA ASP A 136 7.68 -10.59 -11.18
C ASP A 136 7.16 -11.82 -11.96
N ALA A 137 7.81 -12.97 -11.81
CA ALA A 137 7.42 -14.21 -12.49
C ALA A 137 6.03 -14.73 -12.06
N LEU A 138 5.65 -14.56 -10.79
CA LEU A 138 4.31 -14.92 -10.29
C LEU A 138 3.24 -13.99 -10.86
N ILE A 139 3.54 -12.70 -10.95
CA ILE A 139 2.64 -11.70 -11.55
C ILE A 139 2.45 -12.00 -13.05
N ASP A 140 3.53 -12.31 -13.79
CA ASP A 140 3.46 -12.70 -15.22
C ASP A 140 2.59 -13.95 -15.43
N GLN A 141 2.74 -14.95 -14.57
CA GLN A 141 1.90 -16.15 -14.61
C GLN A 141 0.43 -15.81 -14.33
N ALA A 142 0.17 -14.96 -13.34
CA ALA A 142 -1.18 -14.54 -13.00
C ALA A 142 -1.87 -13.78 -14.15
N PHE A 143 -1.14 -13.00 -14.95
CA PHE A 143 -1.70 -12.32 -16.13
C PHE A 143 -2.22 -13.27 -17.21
N THR A 144 -1.70 -14.48 -17.28
CA THR A 144 -2.11 -15.50 -18.27
C THR A 144 -3.09 -16.53 -17.71
N GLU A 145 -3.33 -16.50 -16.38
CA GLU A 145 -4.25 -17.46 -15.73
C GLU A 145 -5.70 -16.93 -15.78
N MET A 146 -6.58 -17.74 -16.37
CA MET A 146 -7.99 -17.42 -16.56
C MET A 146 -8.89 -17.93 -15.42
N ASP A 147 -8.40 -18.84 -14.61
CA ASP A 147 -9.10 -19.36 -13.44
C ASP A 147 -8.85 -18.40 -12.26
N ASP A 148 -9.91 -17.77 -11.76
CA ASP A 148 -9.82 -16.76 -10.68
C ASP A 148 -9.19 -17.34 -9.40
N THR A 149 -9.43 -18.62 -9.09
CA THR A 149 -8.85 -19.26 -7.90
C THR A 149 -7.35 -19.42 -8.03
N LYS A 150 -6.88 -19.95 -9.16
CA LYS A 150 -5.44 -20.14 -9.41
C LYS A 150 -4.72 -18.79 -9.55
N ARG A 151 -5.36 -17.82 -10.21
CA ARG A 151 -4.82 -16.46 -10.29
C ARG A 151 -4.69 -15.85 -8.89
N GLY A 152 -5.70 -16.03 -8.04
CA GLY A 152 -5.67 -15.61 -6.65
C GLY A 152 -4.55 -16.26 -5.85
N GLU A 153 -4.27 -17.56 -6.05
CA GLU A 153 -3.15 -18.26 -5.41
C GLU A 153 -1.78 -17.66 -5.82
N LEU A 154 -1.60 -17.34 -7.11
CA LEU A 154 -0.38 -16.70 -7.60
C LEU A 154 -0.20 -15.28 -7.02
N VAL A 155 -1.25 -14.49 -6.97
CA VAL A 155 -1.25 -13.14 -6.37
C VAL A 155 -0.94 -13.22 -4.88
N ALA A 156 -1.54 -14.16 -4.16
CA ALA A 156 -1.32 -14.38 -2.74
C ALA A 156 0.12 -14.78 -2.41
N GLU A 157 0.73 -15.65 -3.23
CA GLU A 157 2.13 -16.04 -3.04
C GLU A 157 3.09 -14.88 -3.35
N ALA A 158 2.80 -14.08 -4.39
CA ALA A 158 3.58 -12.88 -4.69
C ALA A 158 3.51 -11.84 -3.55
N ASP A 159 2.31 -11.60 -3.00
CA ASP A 159 2.11 -10.72 -1.84
C ASP A 159 2.86 -11.23 -0.60
N LYS A 160 2.84 -12.54 -0.35
CA LYS A 160 3.56 -13.14 0.76
C LYS A 160 5.08 -12.91 0.65
N ILE A 161 5.67 -13.14 -0.51
CA ILE A 161 7.11 -12.92 -0.74
C ILE A 161 7.45 -11.44 -0.54
N ALA A 162 6.66 -10.53 -1.11
CA ALA A 162 6.89 -9.09 -0.96
C ALA A 162 6.80 -8.63 0.50
N ARG A 163 5.92 -9.22 1.31
CA ARG A 163 5.85 -8.95 2.76
C ARG A 163 7.04 -9.50 3.53
N GLU A 164 7.49 -10.71 3.19
CA GLU A 164 8.69 -11.32 3.80
C GLU A 164 9.96 -10.52 3.45
N ASP A 165 10.00 -9.89 2.27
CA ASP A 165 11.05 -8.95 1.86
C ASP A 165 10.90 -7.54 2.47
N TYR A 166 9.85 -7.28 3.24
CA TYR A 166 9.50 -5.95 3.76
C TYR A 166 9.39 -4.87 2.67
N ALA A 167 8.90 -5.22 1.49
CA ALA A 167 8.71 -4.30 0.37
C ALA A 167 7.80 -3.11 0.71
N TYR A 168 6.89 -3.31 1.65
CA TYR A 168 5.95 -2.30 2.14
C TYR A 168 5.53 -2.57 3.59
N ILE A 169 5.03 -1.52 4.26
CA ILE A 169 4.43 -1.61 5.60
C ILE A 169 2.95 -1.24 5.47
N PRO A 170 2.02 -2.20 5.61
CA PRO A 170 0.59 -1.92 5.47
C PRO A 170 0.06 -1.14 6.66
N LEU A 171 -0.62 -0.02 6.43
CA LEU A 171 -1.20 0.81 7.48
C LEU A 171 -2.69 0.49 7.70
N HIS A 172 -3.54 0.82 6.73
CA HIS A 172 -4.98 0.62 6.80
C HIS A 172 -5.62 0.65 5.40
N PHE A 173 -6.83 0.14 5.30
CA PHE A 173 -7.71 0.44 4.16
C PHE A 173 -8.60 1.64 4.51
N GLU A 174 -8.71 2.58 3.57
CA GLU A 174 -9.70 3.66 3.69
C GLU A 174 -11.12 3.09 3.54
N GLN A 175 -12.03 3.60 4.35
CA GLN A 175 -13.46 3.27 4.26
C GLN A 175 -14.23 4.48 3.73
N ASP A 176 -14.96 4.30 2.64
CA ASP A 176 -15.89 5.32 2.16
C ASP A 176 -17.20 5.24 2.94
N THR A 177 -17.67 6.39 3.38
CA THR A 177 -18.95 6.52 4.08
C THR A 177 -19.93 7.30 3.24
N TYR A 178 -21.17 6.83 3.19
CA TYR A 178 -22.24 7.46 2.42
C TYR A 178 -23.42 7.83 3.33
N ALA A 179 -23.92 9.05 3.16
CA ALA A 179 -25.16 9.49 3.79
C ALA A 179 -26.22 9.67 2.70
N ILE A 180 -27.34 8.97 2.82
CA ILE A 180 -28.46 9.03 1.88
C ILE A 180 -29.77 9.32 2.64
N LYS A 181 -30.78 9.84 1.92
CA LYS A 181 -32.11 9.98 2.51
C LYS A 181 -32.72 8.60 2.73
N ASP A 182 -33.44 8.43 3.83
CA ASP A 182 -34.13 7.16 4.18
C ASP A 182 -35.17 6.71 3.15
N THR A 183 -35.64 7.63 2.30
CA THR A 183 -36.59 7.34 1.21
C THR A 183 -35.92 6.75 -0.03
N LEU A 184 -34.58 6.62 -0.04
CA LEU A 184 -33.82 6.11 -1.17
C LEU A 184 -33.14 4.77 -0.84
N ASN A 185 -33.05 3.92 -1.86
CA ASN A 185 -32.17 2.76 -1.87
C ASN A 185 -30.92 3.11 -2.68
N TYR A 186 -29.76 2.69 -2.19
CA TYR A 186 -28.47 2.79 -2.89
C TYR A 186 -27.51 1.75 -2.33
N THR A 187 -26.79 1.08 -3.21
CA THR A 187 -25.69 0.18 -2.84
C THR A 187 -24.38 0.78 -3.37
N PRO A 188 -23.44 1.17 -2.49
CA PRO A 188 -22.14 1.69 -2.91
C PRO A 188 -21.36 0.68 -3.77
N ARG A 189 -20.61 1.21 -4.73
CA ARG A 189 -19.71 0.41 -5.57
C ARG A 189 -18.28 0.39 -5.01
N MET A 190 -17.56 -0.71 -5.25
CA MET A 190 -16.14 -0.82 -4.90
C MET A 190 -15.28 0.26 -5.58
N ASN A 191 -15.63 0.67 -6.80
CA ASN A 191 -14.87 1.68 -7.55
C ASN A 191 -15.14 3.13 -7.12
N LYS A 192 -15.93 3.35 -6.06
CA LYS A 192 -16.28 4.67 -5.50
C LYS A 192 -17.10 5.59 -6.42
N TYR A 193 -17.44 5.18 -7.64
CA TYR A 193 -18.30 5.97 -8.52
C TYR A 193 -19.74 5.91 -8.06
N VAL A 194 -20.42 7.05 -8.12
CA VAL A 194 -21.84 7.21 -7.78
C VAL A 194 -22.60 7.62 -9.04
N TYR A 195 -23.54 6.79 -9.45
CA TYR A 195 -24.36 7.04 -10.63
C TYR A 195 -25.83 7.28 -10.26
N ALA A 196 -26.45 8.30 -10.87
CA ALA A 196 -27.84 8.67 -10.56
C ALA A 196 -28.86 7.55 -10.81
N TRP A 197 -28.61 6.66 -11.77
CA TRP A 197 -29.51 5.53 -12.08
C TRP A 197 -29.46 4.37 -11.09
N GLU A 198 -28.54 4.40 -10.14
CA GLU A 198 -28.44 3.37 -9.08
C GLU A 198 -29.32 3.68 -7.86
N PHE A 199 -29.87 4.88 -7.84
CA PHE A 199 -30.82 5.26 -6.79
C PHE A 199 -32.25 4.88 -7.19
N SER A 200 -32.98 4.31 -6.26
CA SER A 200 -34.42 4.10 -6.38
C SER A 200 -35.16 4.59 -5.14
N TYR A 201 -36.40 4.95 -5.28
CA TYR A 201 -37.28 5.20 -4.13
C TYR A 201 -37.62 3.88 -3.45
N LYS A 202 -37.76 3.92 -2.11
CA LYS A 202 -38.29 2.82 -1.33
C LYS A 202 -39.79 2.67 -1.54
#